data_06b2aa5d1ffce50460a62f458cd5161e
#
_entry.id   06b2aa5d1ffce50460a62f458cd5161e
#
_cell.length_a   1.000
_cell.length_b   1.000
_cell.length_c   1.000
_cell.angle_alpha   90.00
_cell.angle_beta   90.00
_cell.angle_gamma   90.00
#
_symmetry.space_group_name_H-M   'P 1'
#
loop_
_entity.id
_entity.type
_entity.pdbx_description
1 polymer ?
#
loop_
_entity_poly.entity_id
_entity_poly.type
_entity_poly.pdbx_seq_one_letter_code
_entity_poly.pdbx_strand_id
1 'polypeptide(L)'
;MSLNRVAFDGSCNFSRTALIENIESITAFCDWDGQGDVFKINDIQDEFNRTFGGNNDTVTYLSCDKVKTAITATFAEKDIKELIEDENMLISKSLDKELPSSISKYLTKAKVRVLDMIDKIVQTKPATEDSNVPKFPFQEPREYQKKAFENWKNNKQQGLFAMATGTGKTLTSLNCLLNIYKKYHFYKSIILVPTITLVDQWEQECKRFNFNNIVKVSSKNTKWKDEVGSIKLREEINNNASVSYVIIATYASFAREAIFKELMSFNKITQKRLLFIADEAH
;
A
#
# COMPACT_ATOMS: atom_id res chain seq x y z
N MET A 1 -37.53 4.28 25.42
CA MET A 1 -36.87 5.12 24.39
C MET A 1 -36.87 4.29 23.12
N SER A 2 -37.62 4.67 22.08
CA SER A 2 -37.51 4.02 20.79
C SER A 2 -36.17 4.38 20.20
N LEU A 3 -35.36 3.39 19.84
CA LEU A 3 -34.13 3.62 19.11
C LEU A 3 -34.52 4.07 17.70
N ASN A 4 -33.98 5.19 17.24
CA ASN A 4 -34.14 5.64 15.86
C ASN A 4 -33.54 4.59 14.92
N ARG A 5 -34.27 4.25 13.85
CA ARG A 5 -33.87 3.26 12.86
C ARG A 5 -33.63 3.91 11.52
N VAL A 6 -32.62 3.44 10.83
CA VAL A 6 -32.31 3.83 9.46
C VAL A 6 -32.08 2.56 8.64
N ALA A 7 -32.69 2.48 7.47
CA ALA A 7 -32.41 1.44 6.50
C ALA A 7 -31.85 2.04 5.22
N PHE A 8 -31.00 1.28 4.55
CA PHE A 8 -30.41 1.64 3.27
C PHE A 8 -30.79 0.59 2.23
N ASP A 9 -31.23 1.05 1.07
CA ASP A 9 -31.51 0.22 -0.09
C ASP A 9 -30.76 0.76 -1.30
N GLY A 10 -30.11 -0.14 -2.05
CA GLY A 10 -29.34 0.25 -3.24
C GLY A 10 -28.35 -0.82 -3.68
N SER A 11 -27.71 -0.57 -4.80
CA SER A 11 -26.77 -1.48 -5.46
C SER A 11 -25.30 -1.25 -5.07
N CYS A 12 -25.04 -0.78 -3.84
CA CYS A 12 -23.69 -0.43 -3.42
C CYS A 12 -22.81 -1.67 -3.25
N ASN A 13 -21.81 -1.79 -4.12
CA ASN A 13 -20.73 -2.77 -3.99
C ASN A 13 -19.61 -2.20 -3.13
N PHE A 14 -19.18 -2.90 -2.08
CA PHE A 14 -18.04 -2.52 -1.26
C PHE A 14 -16.67 -2.78 -1.94
N SER A 15 -16.64 -2.73 -3.28
CA SER A 15 -15.38 -2.77 -4.02
C SER A 15 -14.76 -1.37 -4.08
N ARG A 16 -13.43 -1.29 -4.18
CA ARG A 16 -12.72 -0.01 -4.35
C ARG A 16 -13.26 0.78 -5.55
N THR A 17 -13.54 0.09 -6.65
CA THR A 17 -14.05 0.68 -7.88
C THR A 17 -15.45 1.27 -7.67
N ALA A 18 -16.34 0.56 -6.98
CA ALA A 18 -17.67 1.05 -6.66
C ALA A 18 -17.63 2.28 -5.75
N LEU A 19 -16.75 2.30 -4.76
CA LEU A 19 -16.65 3.40 -3.78
C LEU A 19 -15.94 4.66 -4.29
N ILE A 20 -15.11 4.55 -5.34
CA ILE A 20 -14.24 5.65 -5.79
C ILE A 20 -14.54 6.08 -7.23
N GLU A 21 -14.90 5.15 -8.11
CA GLU A 21 -14.96 5.36 -9.55
C GLU A 21 -16.40 5.26 -10.13
N ASN A 22 -17.31 4.55 -9.47
CA ASN A 22 -18.68 4.39 -9.90
C ASN A 22 -19.61 5.41 -9.24
N ILE A 23 -20.68 5.78 -9.95
CA ILE A 23 -21.81 6.50 -9.36
C ILE A 23 -22.75 5.44 -8.78
N GLU A 24 -22.70 5.26 -7.47
CA GLU A 24 -23.60 4.37 -6.74
C GLU A 24 -24.76 5.18 -6.17
N SER A 25 -25.96 4.63 -6.22
CA SER A 25 -27.14 5.23 -5.64
C SER A 25 -27.57 4.42 -4.44
N ILE A 26 -27.64 5.06 -3.27
CA ILE A 26 -28.16 4.49 -2.04
C ILE A 26 -29.30 5.36 -1.58
N THR A 27 -30.46 4.75 -1.35
CA THR A 27 -31.59 5.41 -0.72
C THR A 27 -31.59 5.13 0.77
N ALA A 28 -31.65 6.17 1.59
CA ALA A 28 -31.77 6.06 3.04
C ALA A 28 -33.22 6.30 3.46
N PHE A 29 -33.76 5.47 4.32
CA PHE A 29 -35.08 5.61 4.94
C PHE A 29 -34.88 5.82 6.43
N CYS A 30 -35.50 6.87 6.98
CA CYS A 30 -35.36 7.25 8.39
C CYS A 30 -36.74 7.19 9.06
N ASP A 31 -36.85 6.53 10.21
CA ASP A 31 -38.16 6.32 10.89
C ASP A 31 -38.78 7.61 11.43
N TRP A 32 -38.07 8.71 11.41
CA TRP A 32 -38.54 10.06 11.76
C TRP A 32 -39.02 10.91 10.57
N ASP A 33 -38.81 10.46 9.32
CA ASP A 33 -39.14 11.22 8.13
C ASP A 33 -40.60 10.98 7.65
N GLY A 34 -41.26 9.97 8.22
CA GLY A 34 -42.68 9.71 7.95
C GLY A 34 -43.11 8.27 7.98
N GLN A 35 -44.40 8.01 7.94
CA GLN A 35 -44.96 6.65 7.98
C GLN A 35 -44.55 5.78 6.79
N GLY A 36 -44.33 6.39 5.62
CA GLY A 36 -43.85 5.70 4.43
C GLY A 36 -42.47 5.09 4.63
N ASP A 37 -41.59 5.82 5.29
CA ASP A 37 -40.21 5.38 5.61
C ASP A 37 -40.22 4.28 6.69
N VAL A 38 -41.08 4.41 7.70
CA VAL A 38 -41.29 3.36 8.70
C VAL A 38 -41.73 2.05 8.05
N PHE A 39 -42.63 2.11 7.08
CA PHE A 39 -43.09 0.94 6.33
C PHE A 39 -41.95 0.30 5.55
N LYS A 40 -41.15 1.12 4.83
CA LYS A 40 -39.97 0.64 4.09
C LYS A 40 -38.91 0.03 4.98
N ILE A 41 -38.63 0.62 6.15
CA ILE A 41 -37.70 0.09 7.13
C ILE A 41 -38.15 -1.29 7.61
N ASN A 42 -39.46 -1.46 7.89
CA ASN A 42 -40.00 -2.76 8.32
C ASN A 42 -39.88 -3.81 7.21
N ASP A 43 -40.22 -3.46 5.98
CA ASP A 43 -40.14 -4.33 4.80
C ASP A 43 -38.66 -4.81 4.56
N ILE A 44 -37.71 -3.89 4.61
CA ILE A 44 -36.28 -4.19 4.49
C ILE A 44 -35.82 -5.08 5.65
N GLN A 45 -36.30 -4.81 6.87
CA GLN A 45 -35.93 -5.60 8.04
C GLN A 45 -36.49 -7.03 7.98
N ASP A 46 -37.71 -7.17 7.50
CA ASP A 46 -38.36 -8.49 7.34
C ASP A 46 -37.67 -9.30 6.25
N GLU A 47 -37.31 -8.68 5.11
CA GLU A 47 -36.52 -9.32 4.07
C GLU A 47 -35.13 -9.73 4.57
N PHE A 48 -34.45 -8.84 5.30
CA PHE A 48 -33.16 -9.12 5.93
C PHE A 48 -33.28 -10.33 6.88
N ASN A 49 -34.25 -10.31 7.79
CA ASN A 49 -34.47 -11.39 8.76
C ASN A 49 -34.81 -12.71 8.07
N ARG A 50 -35.62 -12.69 7.01
CA ARG A 50 -35.93 -13.87 6.20
C ARG A 50 -34.69 -14.44 5.53
N THR A 51 -33.89 -13.56 4.91
CA THR A 51 -32.69 -13.96 4.20
C THR A 51 -31.61 -14.46 5.14
N PHE A 52 -31.28 -13.72 6.19
CA PHE A 52 -30.24 -14.13 7.17
C PHE A 52 -30.71 -15.20 8.15
N GLY A 53 -32.00 -15.34 8.37
CA GLY A 53 -32.59 -16.42 9.17
C GLY A 53 -32.66 -17.78 8.46
N GLY A 54 -32.21 -17.87 7.21
CA GLY A 54 -32.21 -19.13 6.45
C GLY A 54 -33.58 -19.53 5.88
N ASN A 55 -34.50 -18.59 5.78
CA ASN A 55 -35.89 -18.83 5.34
C ASN A 55 -36.17 -18.29 3.92
N ASN A 56 -35.14 -18.16 3.09
CA ASN A 56 -35.28 -17.70 1.70
C ASN A 56 -34.87 -18.84 0.75
N ASP A 57 -35.84 -19.41 0.06
CA ASP A 57 -35.64 -20.57 -0.82
C ASP A 57 -34.79 -20.26 -2.07
N THR A 58 -34.64 -18.99 -2.40
CA THR A 58 -33.82 -18.55 -3.56
C THR A 58 -32.38 -18.30 -3.21
N VAL A 59 -31.98 -18.38 -1.92
CA VAL A 59 -30.63 -18.10 -1.42
C VAL A 59 -30.00 -19.38 -0.87
N THR A 60 -28.80 -19.66 -1.33
CA THR A 60 -28.00 -20.77 -0.77
C THR A 60 -27.16 -20.25 0.40
N TYR A 61 -27.36 -20.85 1.57
CA TYR A 61 -26.65 -20.47 2.78
C TYR A 61 -25.37 -21.29 2.95
N LEU A 62 -24.27 -20.62 3.03
CA LEU A 62 -22.96 -21.21 3.28
C LEU A 62 -22.39 -20.68 4.59
N SER A 63 -21.85 -21.55 5.44
CA SER A 63 -21.10 -21.10 6.62
C SER A 63 -19.83 -20.36 6.19
N CYS A 64 -19.39 -19.41 7.01
CA CYS A 64 -18.14 -18.66 6.77
C CYS A 64 -16.94 -19.60 6.54
N ASP A 65 -16.89 -20.74 7.26
CA ASP A 65 -15.81 -21.71 7.09
C ASP A 65 -15.85 -22.42 5.73
N LYS A 66 -17.05 -22.72 5.22
CA LYS A 66 -17.19 -23.29 3.85
C LYS A 66 -16.76 -22.29 2.79
N VAL A 67 -17.15 -21.02 2.94
CA VAL A 67 -16.73 -19.94 2.03
C VAL A 67 -15.21 -19.76 2.09
N LYS A 68 -14.64 -19.67 3.29
CA LYS A 68 -13.20 -19.57 3.48
C LYS A 68 -12.45 -20.75 2.86
N THR A 69 -12.92 -21.96 3.09
CA THR A 69 -12.33 -23.19 2.52
C THR A 69 -12.38 -23.17 0.98
N ALA A 70 -13.52 -22.79 0.40
CA ALA A 70 -13.68 -22.70 -1.05
C ALA A 70 -12.76 -21.62 -1.67
N ILE A 71 -12.66 -20.44 -1.06
CA ILE A 71 -11.76 -19.38 -1.49
C ILE A 71 -10.30 -19.85 -1.37
N THR A 72 -9.93 -20.46 -0.24
CA THR A 72 -8.57 -20.96 -0.03
C THR A 72 -8.22 -22.08 -1.02
N ALA A 73 -9.14 -23.01 -1.28
CA ALA A 73 -8.91 -24.09 -2.26
C ALA A 73 -8.78 -23.57 -3.70
N THR A 74 -9.47 -22.47 -4.02
CA THR A 74 -9.45 -21.93 -5.40
C THR A 74 -8.27 -20.99 -5.66
N PHE A 75 -7.85 -20.22 -4.65
CA PHE A 75 -6.91 -19.09 -4.83
C PHE A 75 -5.61 -19.22 -4.01
N ALA A 76 -5.57 -20.03 -2.95
CA ALA A 76 -4.42 -20.06 -2.03
C ALA A 76 -3.15 -20.69 -2.62
N GLU A 77 -3.27 -21.50 -3.69
CA GLU A 77 -2.13 -22.11 -4.38
C GLU A 77 -1.65 -21.30 -5.60
N LYS A 78 -2.41 -20.26 -5.99
CA LYS A 78 -2.00 -19.42 -7.11
C LYS A 78 -1.03 -18.34 -6.65
N ASP A 79 0.11 -18.27 -7.32
CA ASP A 79 1.03 -17.15 -7.18
C ASP A 79 0.33 -15.85 -7.64
N ILE A 80 0.73 -14.74 -7.03
CA ILE A 80 0.24 -13.40 -7.39
C ILE A 80 0.37 -13.11 -8.88
N LYS A 81 1.44 -13.62 -9.51
CA LYS A 81 1.66 -13.51 -10.94
C LYS A 81 0.55 -14.20 -11.72
N GLU A 82 0.18 -15.42 -11.36
CA GLU A 82 -0.91 -16.18 -11.98
C GLU A 82 -2.25 -15.47 -11.84
N LEU A 83 -2.53 -14.90 -10.66
CA LEU A 83 -3.77 -14.13 -10.43
C LEU A 83 -3.85 -12.87 -11.31
N ILE A 84 -2.74 -12.17 -11.49
CA ILE A 84 -2.66 -10.96 -12.33
C ILE A 84 -2.73 -11.35 -13.82
N GLU A 85 -2.14 -12.48 -14.22
CA GLU A 85 -2.26 -13.03 -15.58
C GLU A 85 -3.70 -13.43 -15.87
N ASP A 86 -4.41 -14.06 -14.92
CA ASP A 86 -5.83 -14.39 -15.02
C ASP A 86 -6.68 -13.11 -15.18
N GLU A 87 -6.42 -12.07 -14.39
CA GLU A 87 -7.11 -10.79 -14.50
C GLU A 87 -6.89 -10.15 -15.88
N ASN A 88 -5.65 -10.15 -16.38
CA ASN A 88 -5.33 -9.68 -17.73
C ASN A 88 -6.08 -10.44 -18.82
N MET A 89 -6.22 -11.75 -18.66
CA MET A 89 -6.97 -12.60 -19.58
C MET A 89 -8.47 -12.27 -19.56
N LEU A 90 -9.06 -12.04 -18.37
CA LEU A 90 -10.46 -11.65 -18.22
C LEU A 90 -10.76 -10.29 -18.84
N ILE A 91 -9.88 -9.29 -18.60
CA ILE A 91 -9.99 -7.98 -19.22
C ILE A 91 -9.89 -8.08 -20.74
N SER A 92 -8.96 -8.89 -21.27
CA SER A 92 -8.80 -9.09 -22.72
C SER A 92 -10.03 -9.71 -23.34
N LYS A 93 -10.58 -10.79 -22.75
CA LYS A 93 -11.82 -11.44 -23.19
C LYS A 93 -13.03 -10.49 -23.14
N SER A 94 -13.03 -9.53 -22.19
CA SER A 94 -14.09 -8.54 -22.09
C SER A 94 -13.95 -7.48 -23.18
N LEU A 95 -12.73 -7.09 -23.54
CA LEU A 95 -12.47 -6.14 -24.63
C LEU A 95 -12.77 -6.68 -26.02
N ASP A 96 -12.78 -8.01 -26.20
CA ASP A 96 -13.15 -8.67 -27.45
C ASP A 96 -14.67 -8.65 -27.74
N LYS A 97 -15.48 -8.18 -26.78
CA LYS A 97 -16.95 -8.01 -26.93
C LYS A 97 -17.28 -6.60 -27.38
N GLU A 98 -18.40 -6.45 -28.08
CA GLU A 98 -18.97 -5.13 -28.34
C GLU A 98 -19.41 -4.48 -27.04
N LEU A 99 -18.68 -3.44 -26.64
CA LEU A 99 -18.89 -2.69 -25.40
C LEU A 99 -19.10 -1.21 -25.69
N PRO A 100 -19.89 -0.50 -24.87
CA PRO A 100 -19.97 0.96 -24.91
C PRO A 100 -18.56 1.58 -24.83
N SER A 101 -18.33 2.67 -25.57
CA SER A 101 -17.01 3.30 -25.67
C SER A 101 -16.42 3.73 -24.33
N SER A 102 -17.24 4.10 -23.36
CA SER A 102 -16.84 4.45 -21.99
C SER A 102 -16.26 3.24 -21.24
N ILE A 103 -16.92 2.08 -21.35
CA ILE A 103 -16.48 0.83 -20.71
C ILE A 103 -15.22 0.29 -21.38
N SER A 104 -15.17 0.30 -22.71
CA SER A 104 -13.98 -0.11 -23.47
C SER A 104 -12.76 0.74 -23.09
N LYS A 105 -12.91 2.06 -22.98
CA LYS A 105 -11.85 2.97 -22.55
C LYS A 105 -11.37 2.71 -21.10
N TYR A 106 -12.31 2.36 -20.22
CA TYR A 106 -11.97 1.98 -18.84
C TYR A 106 -11.18 0.68 -18.79
N LEU A 107 -11.66 -0.38 -19.45
CA LEU A 107 -10.99 -1.69 -19.51
C LEU A 107 -9.60 -1.59 -20.16
N THR A 108 -9.43 -0.76 -21.17
CA THR A 108 -8.13 -0.49 -21.77
C THR A 108 -7.15 0.11 -20.77
N LYS A 109 -7.60 1.09 -19.96
CA LYS A 109 -6.78 1.65 -18.87
C LYS A 109 -6.46 0.61 -17.79
N ALA A 110 -7.43 -0.23 -17.43
CA ALA A 110 -7.21 -1.32 -16.47
C ALA A 110 -6.17 -2.32 -17.00
N LYS A 111 -6.25 -2.70 -18.27
CA LYS A 111 -5.29 -3.59 -18.94
C LYS A 111 -3.86 -3.04 -18.89
N VAL A 112 -3.68 -1.75 -19.18
CA VAL A 112 -2.37 -1.09 -19.09
C VAL A 112 -1.80 -1.17 -17.66
N ARG A 113 -2.65 -0.94 -16.64
CA ARG A 113 -2.23 -1.05 -15.23
C ARG A 113 -1.81 -2.47 -14.86
N VAL A 114 -2.58 -3.48 -15.29
CA VAL A 114 -2.29 -4.89 -15.03
C VAL A 114 -0.99 -5.31 -15.71
N LEU A 115 -0.76 -4.92 -16.96
CA LEU A 115 0.50 -5.19 -17.67
C LEU A 115 1.70 -4.51 -16.98
N ASP A 116 1.56 -3.26 -16.52
CA ASP A 116 2.59 -2.57 -15.75
C ASP A 116 2.90 -3.29 -14.40
N MET A 117 1.89 -3.91 -13.78
CA MET A 117 2.07 -4.76 -12.61
C MET A 117 2.83 -6.05 -12.94
N ILE A 118 2.49 -6.72 -14.04
CA ILE A 118 3.19 -7.92 -14.53
C ILE A 118 4.66 -7.59 -14.79
N ASP A 119 4.93 -6.51 -15.51
CA ASP A 119 6.30 -6.08 -15.82
C ASP A 119 7.10 -5.78 -14.53
N LYS A 120 6.49 -5.14 -13.54
CA LYS A 120 7.12 -4.88 -12.24
C LYS A 120 7.40 -6.18 -11.47
N ILE A 121 6.52 -7.17 -11.52
CA ILE A 121 6.72 -8.48 -10.89
C ILE A 121 7.80 -9.28 -11.64
N VAL A 122 7.81 -9.23 -12.97
CA VAL A 122 8.84 -9.91 -13.79
C VAL A 122 10.21 -9.27 -13.59
N GLN A 123 10.29 -7.93 -13.47
CA GLN A 123 11.54 -7.23 -13.16
C GLN A 123 12.03 -7.47 -11.72
N THR A 124 11.16 -7.96 -10.82
CA THR A 124 11.52 -8.41 -9.47
C THR A 124 11.92 -9.87 -9.40
N LYS A 125 12.11 -10.59 -10.53
CA LYS A 125 12.83 -11.87 -10.49
C LYS A 125 14.23 -11.62 -9.95
N PRO A 126 14.72 -12.44 -9.01
CA PRO A 126 16.08 -12.29 -8.52
C PRO A 126 17.01 -12.44 -9.71
N ALA A 127 17.62 -11.34 -10.14
CA ALA A 127 18.86 -11.40 -10.87
C ALA A 127 19.80 -12.24 -10.00
N THR A 128 20.46 -13.21 -10.60
CA THR A 128 21.55 -14.03 -10.05
C THR A 128 22.14 -13.50 -8.74
N GLU A 129 22.14 -14.33 -7.73
CA GLU A 129 22.23 -14.09 -6.28
C GLU A 129 23.30 -13.14 -5.74
N ASP A 130 24.15 -12.48 -6.53
CA ASP A 130 25.27 -11.68 -6.02
C ASP A 130 25.27 -10.18 -6.34
N SER A 131 24.47 -9.67 -7.26
CA SER A 131 24.59 -8.26 -7.68
C SER A 131 23.61 -7.27 -7.00
N ASN A 132 22.54 -7.73 -6.35
CA ASN A 132 21.45 -6.88 -5.86
C ASN A 132 21.27 -6.83 -4.32
N VAL A 133 22.18 -7.43 -3.58
CA VAL A 133 22.12 -7.39 -2.11
C VAL A 133 22.55 -6.00 -1.63
N PRO A 134 21.80 -5.35 -0.73
CA PRO A 134 22.24 -4.11 -0.12
C PRO A 134 23.60 -4.24 0.55
N LYS A 135 24.53 -3.35 0.20
CA LYS A 135 25.89 -3.34 0.72
C LYS A 135 26.39 -1.91 0.91
N PHE A 136 27.40 -1.76 1.76
CA PHE A 136 28.08 -0.48 1.91
C PHE A 136 28.86 -0.17 0.61
N PRO A 137 28.77 1.07 0.08
CA PRO A 137 29.33 1.38 -1.25
C PRO A 137 30.85 1.48 -1.31
N PHE A 138 31.53 1.43 -0.17
CA PHE A 138 32.97 1.41 -0.02
C PHE A 138 33.42 0.12 0.69
N GLN A 139 34.72 -0.03 0.91
CA GLN A 139 35.25 -1.21 1.55
C GLN A 139 34.66 -1.39 2.97
N GLU A 140 34.64 -0.33 3.78
CA GLU A 140 34.00 -0.31 5.09
C GLU A 140 33.64 1.13 5.54
N PRO A 141 32.71 1.28 6.50
CA PRO A 141 32.46 2.55 7.16
C PRO A 141 33.67 3.02 7.96
N ARG A 142 33.90 4.33 7.99
CA ARG A 142 34.97 4.95 8.79
C ARG A 142 34.68 4.77 10.29
N GLU A 143 35.70 4.79 11.15
CA GLU A 143 35.58 4.54 12.58
C GLU A 143 34.53 5.43 13.27
N TYR A 144 34.47 6.73 12.92
CA TYR A 144 33.44 7.62 13.48
C TYR A 144 32.03 7.28 13.02
N GLN A 145 31.85 6.71 11.83
CA GLN A 145 30.56 6.26 11.32
C GLN A 145 30.12 4.96 12.03
N LYS A 146 31.06 4.06 12.31
CA LYS A 146 30.81 2.87 13.13
C LYS A 146 30.39 3.28 14.55
N LYS A 147 31.14 4.22 15.16
CA LYS A 147 30.80 4.76 16.48
C LYS A 147 29.42 5.45 16.52
N ALA A 148 29.09 6.24 15.49
CA ALA A 148 27.78 6.88 15.38
C ALA A 148 26.64 5.85 15.28
N PHE A 149 26.84 4.78 14.50
CA PHE A 149 25.89 3.67 14.43
C PHE A 149 25.73 2.96 15.78
N GLU A 150 26.79 2.62 16.49
CA GLU A 150 26.71 1.96 17.79
C GLU A 150 26.02 2.85 18.84
N ASN A 151 26.30 4.15 18.86
CA ASN A 151 25.62 5.10 19.74
C ASN A 151 24.11 5.14 19.45
N TRP A 152 23.73 5.22 18.17
CA TRP A 152 22.32 5.20 17.75
C TRP A 152 21.62 3.88 18.16
N LYS A 153 22.29 2.74 17.93
CA LYS A 153 21.78 1.42 18.31
C LYS A 153 21.56 1.31 19.82
N ASN A 154 22.53 1.77 20.62
CA ASN A 154 22.48 1.74 22.08
C ASN A 154 21.44 2.73 22.63
N ASN A 155 21.14 3.81 21.92
CA ASN A 155 20.11 4.78 22.27
C ASN A 155 18.73 4.40 21.67
N LYS A 156 18.37 3.12 21.67
CA LYS A 156 17.07 2.59 21.21
C LYS A 156 16.73 2.98 19.77
N GLN A 157 17.74 3.10 18.92
CA GLN A 157 17.61 3.49 17.51
C GLN A 157 17.03 4.91 17.32
N GLN A 158 17.36 5.81 18.23
CA GLN A 158 17.01 7.24 18.17
C GLN A 158 18.26 8.08 18.37
N GLY A 159 18.34 9.22 17.69
CA GLY A 159 19.45 10.12 17.87
C GLY A 159 19.61 11.17 16.76
N LEU A 160 20.49 12.12 17.03
CA LEU A 160 20.93 13.15 16.10
C LEU A 160 22.39 12.90 15.72
N PHE A 161 22.66 12.82 14.42
CA PHE A 161 24.01 12.78 13.90
C PHE A 161 24.54 14.21 13.68
N ALA A 162 25.08 14.81 14.72
CA ALA A 162 25.75 16.11 14.65
C ALA A 162 27.14 15.95 13.99
N MET A 163 27.16 15.96 12.66
CA MET A 163 28.34 15.76 11.84
C MET A 163 28.56 16.94 10.91
N ALA A 164 29.81 17.34 10.67
CA ALA A 164 30.16 18.41 9.76
C ALA A 164 29.74 18.09 8.31
N THR A 165 29.60 19.12 7.49
CA THR A 165 29.31 18.95 6.06
C THR A 165 30.46 18.20 5.39
N GLY A 166 30.14 17.29 4.46
CA GLY A 166 31.17 16.49 3.74
C GLY A 166 31.70 15.27 4.53
N THR A 167 31.34 15.08 5.79
CA THR A 167 31.79 13.92 6.58
C THR A 167 30.99 12.64 6.35
N GLY A 168 29.99 12.66 5.48
CA GLY A 168 29.20 11.49 5.12
C GLY A 168 28.02 11.21 6.05
N LYS A 169 27.30 12.23 6.49
CA LYS A 169 26.01 12.10 7.23
C LYS A 169 25.06 11.13 6.55
N THR A 170 24.84 11.31 5.24
CA THR A 170 23.99 10.45 4.42
C THR A 170 24.42 9.00 4.44
N LEU A 171 25.74 8.74 4.28
CA LEU A 171 26.31 7.40 4.34
C LEU A 171 26.12 6.77 5.72
N THR A 172 26.26 7.56 6.79
CA THR A 172 26.07 7.08 8.18
C THR A 172 24.61 6.70 8.40
N SER A 173 23.67 7.52 7.95
CA SER A 173 22.23 7.24 8.06
C SER A 173 21.83 6.01 7.26
N LEU A 174 22.29 5.89 6.01
CA LEU A 174 22.04 4.70 5.19
C LEU A 174 22.72 3.45 5.72
N ASN A 175 23.87 3.59 6.40
CA ASN A 175 24.50 2.45 7.10
C ASN A 175 23.63 1.93 8.25
N CYS A 176 22.85 2.78 8.93
CA CYS A 176 21.86 2.32 9.90
C CYS A 176 20.78 1.45 9.22
N LEU A 177 20.27 1.88 8.07
CA LEU A 177 19.30 1.12 7.28
C LEU A 177 19.89 -0.21 6.78
N LEU A 178 21.15 -0.19 6.33
CA LEU A 178 21.88 -1.40 5.91
C LEU A 178 22.03 -2.41 7.06
N ASN A 179 22.31 -1.95 8.25
CA ASN A 179 22.42 -2.85 9.41
C ASN A 179 21.07 -3.42 9.86
N ILE A 180 19.97 -2.66 9.67
CA ILE A 180 18.61 -3.19 9.81
C ILE A 180 18.39 -4.32 8.79
N TYR A 181 18.73 -4.11 7.52
CA TYR A 181 18.65 -5.14 6.49
C TYR A 181 19.48 -6.38 6.83
N LYS A 182 20.74 -6.22 7.25
CA LYS A 182 21.61 -7.35 7.66
C LYS A 182 21.01 -8.20 8.78
N LYS A 183 20.23 -7.58 9.68
CA LYS A 183 19.60 -8.27 10.81
C LYS A 183 18.28 -8.92 10.47
N TYR A 184 17.45 -8.25 9.66
CA TYR A 184 16.05 -8.65 9.44
C TYR A 184 15.75 -9.09 8.01
N HIS A 185 16.72 -8.96 7.08
CA HIS A 185 16.60 -9.25 5.65
C HIS A 185 15.53 -8.42 4.91
N PHE A 186 15.08 -7.32 5.51
CA PHE A 186 14.25 -6.30 4.88
C PHE A 186 14.58 -4.92 5.47
N TYR A 187 14.16 -3.87 4.77
CA TYR A 187 14.30 -2.49 5.23
C TYR A 187 13.09 -1.67 4.85
N LYS A 188 12.70 -0.73 5.72
CA LYS A 188 11.59 0.19 5.50
C LYS A 188 12.02 1.55 6.01
N SER A 189 11.99 2.57 5.14
CA SER A 189 12.42 3.91 5.53
C SER A 189 11.60 5.00 4.87
N ILE A 190 11.34 6.08 5.64
CA ILE A 190 10.92 7.38 5.12
C ILE A 190 12.06 8.36 5.39
N ILE A 191 12.54 9.02 4.35
CA ILE A 191 13.61 10.01 4.39
C ILE A 191 13.01 11.36 4.05
N LEU A 192 13.17 12.32 4.94
CA LEU A 192 12.74 13.71 4.74
C LEU A 192 13.93 14.60 4.45
N VAL A 193 13.79 15.41 3.42
CA VAL A 193 14.85 16.33 2.97
C VAL A 193 14.27 17.73 2.71
N PRO A 194 15.11 18.81 2.80
CA PRO A 194 14.64 20.18 2.60
C PRO A 194 14.18 20.47 1.16
N THR A 195 14.87 19.95 0.14
CA THR A 195 14.71 20.35 -1.25
C THR A 195 14.52 19.18 -2.20
N ILE A 196 13.93 19.45 -3.37
CA ILE A 196 13.75 18.45 -4.43
C ILE A 196 15.09 17.96 -4.98
N THR A 197 16.10 18.81 -5.03
CA THR A 197 17.46 18.41 -5.45
C THR A 197 18.05 17.36 -4.51
N LEU A 198 17.83 17.51 -3.21
CA LEU A 198 18.25 16.52 -2.23
C LEU A 198 17.47 15.20 -2.34
N VAL A 199 16.20 15.21 -2.78
CA VAL A 199 15.48 13.97 -3.10
C VAL A 199 16.24 13.15 -4.14
N ASP A 200 16.70 13.78 -5.23
CA ASP A 200 17.46 13.10 -6.28
C ASP A 200 18.85 12.64 -5.81
N GLN A 201 19.52 13.42 -4.97
CA GLN A 201 20.80 13.01 -4.36
C GLN A 201 20.65 11.81 -3.43
N TRP A 202 19.65 11.82 -2.56
CA TRP A 202 19.37 10.71 -1.66
C TRP A 202 18.96 9.44 -2.42
N GLU A 203 18.22 9.56 -3.52
CA GLU A 203 17.94 8.44 -4.41
C GLU A 203 19.23 7.82 -4.96
N GLN A 204 20.17 8.64 -5.43
CA GLN A 204 21.46 8.15 -5.94
C GLN A 204 22.26 7.45 -4.85
N GLU A 205 22.32 8.01 -3.64
CA GLU A 205 23.02 7.37 -2.53
C GLU A 205 22.35 6.04 -2.10
N CYS A 206 21.01 5.97 -2.07
CA CYS A 206 20.30 4.72 -1.85
C CYS A 206 20.64 3.66 -2.91
N LYS A 207 20.71 4.04 -4.19
CA LYS A 207 21.11 3.14 -5.27
C LYS A 207 22.56 2.66 -5.13
N ARG A 208 23.48 3.51 -4.65
CA ARG A 208 24.87 3.10 -4.35
C ARG A 208 24.97 2.03 -3.27
N PHE A 209 24.01 2.00 -2.33
CA PHE A 209 23.89 0.94 -1.33
C PHE A 209 23.15 -0.29 -1.86
N ASN A 210 22.70 -0.31 -3.11
CA ASN A 210 21.82 -1.32 -3.71
C ASN A 210 20.44 -1.41 -3.01
N PHE A 211 19.96 -0.31 -2.42
CA PHE A 211 18.57 -0.24 -1.98
C PHE A 211 17.64 -0.09 -3.19
N ASN A 212 16.60 -0.89 -3.24
CA ASN A 212 15.60 -0.95 -4.30
C ASN A 212 14.23 -0.44 -3.80
N ASN A 213 13.24 -0.37 -4.70
CA ASN A 213 11.89 0.13 -4.38
C ASN A 213 11.92 1.53 -3.76
N ILE A 214 12.56 2.46 -4.44
CA ILE A 214 12.69 3.86 -4.02
C ILE A 214 11.53 4.65 -4.62
N VAL A 215 10.70 5.26 -3.75
CA VAL A 215 9.58 6.13 -4.14
C VAL A 215 9.92 7.58 -3.79
N LYS A 216 9.85 8.47 -4.78
CA LYS A 216 10.06 9.90 -4.58
C LYS A 216 8.73 10.63 -4.45
N VAL A 217 8.48 11.25 -3.31
CA VAL A 217 7.26 12.03 -3.04
C VAL A 217 7.57 13.52 -3.20
N SER A 218 7.41 13.99 -4.42
CA SER A 218 7.62 15.41 -4.77
C SER A 218 6.63 15.83 -5.85
N SER A 219 6.56 17.14 -6.11
CA SER A 219 5.71 17.70 -7.19
C SER A 219 6.09 17.20 -8.59
N LYS A 220 7.30 16.69 -8.76
CA LYS A 220 7.79 16.13 -10.04
C LYS A 220 7.30 14.70 -10.30
N ASN A 221 6.97 13.93 -9.26
CA ASN A 221 6.47 12.57 -9.41
C ASN A 221 4.95 12.54 -9.16
N THR A 222 4.16 12.52 -10.21
CA THR A 222 2.69 12.43 -10.11
C THR A 222 2.18 11.03 -9.79
N LYS A 223 3.01 9.98 -9.94
CA LYS A 223 2.65 8.58 -9.73
C LYS A 223 2.96 8.06 -8.33
N TRP A 224 3.53 8.87 -7.46
CA TRP A 224 3.97 8.43 -6.12
C TRP A 224 2.86 7.76 -5.30
N LYS A 225 1.60 8.19 -5.46
CA LYS A 225 0.46 7.56 -4.75
C LYS A 225 0.25 6.12 -5.17
N ASP A 226 0.31 5.85 -6.47
CA ASP A 226 0.16 4.49 -7.00
C ASP A 226 1.34 3.60 -6.55
N GLU A 227 2.55 4.18 -6.51
CA GLU A 227 3.75 3.48 -6.04
C GLU A 227 3.67 3.13 -4.55
N VAL A 228 3.24 4.07 -3.69
CA VAL A 228 2.99 3.83 -2.26
C VAL A 228 1.84 2.84 -2.05
N GLY A 229 0.75 2.96 -2.83
CA GLY A 229 -0.36 2.02 -2.80
C GLY A 229 0.07 0.60 -3.13
N SER A 230 0.96 0.43 -4.12
CA SER A 230 1.54 -0.87 -4.49
C SER A 230 2.43 -1.46 -3.37
N ILE A 231 3.16 -0.62 -2.62
CA ILE A 231 3.94 -1.07 -1.46
C ILE A 231 3.01 -1.57 -0.36
N LYS A 232 1.96 -0.80 -0.03
CA LYS A 232 0.97 -1.19 1.00
C LYS A 232 0.31 -2.52 0.66
N LEU A 233 -0.13 -2.67 -0.59
CA LEU A 233 -0.74 -3.91 -1.06
C LEU A 233 0.22 -5.10 -0.90
N ARG A 234 1.49 -4.93 -1.29
CA ARG A 234 2.52 -5.98 -1.10
C ARG A 234 2.75 -6.32 0.36
N GLU A 235 2.71 -5.35 1.26
CA GLU A 235 2.81 -5.59 2.70
C GLU A 235 1.62 -6.39 3.24
N GLU A 236 0.41 -6.08 2.80
CA GLU A 236 -0.80 -6.80 3.19
C GLU A 236 -0.77 -8.26 2.73
N ILE A 237 -0.39 -8.50 1.48
CA ILE A 237 -0.30 -9.85 0.90
C ILE A 237 0.78 -10.69 1.61
N ASN A 238 1.94 -10.10 1.90
CA ASN A 238 3.05 -10.80 2.57
C ASN A 238 2.95 -10.81 4.10
N ASN A 239 1.77 -10.61 4.69
CA ASN A 239 1.56 -10.51 6.13
C ASN A 239 2.53 -9.52 6.80
N ASN A 240 2.84 -8.42 6.14
CA ASN A 240 3.69 -7.32 6.61
C ASN A 240 5.17 -7.66 6.86
N ALA A 241 5.66 -8.82 6.41
CA ALA A 241 6.94 -9.31 6.93
C ALA A 241 8.16 -8.85 6.13
N SER A 242 8.18 -8.91 4.79
CA SER A 242 9.44 -8.87 4.05
C SER A 242 9.54 -7.84 2.92
N VAL A 243 8.63 -6.88 2.85
CA VAL A 243 8.68 -5.85 1.82
C VAL A 243 9.70 -4.79 2.17
N SER A 244 10.70 -4.61 1.29
CA SER A 244 11.74 -3.58 1.44
C SER A 244 11.41 -2.37 0.57
N TYR A 245 11.57 -1.16 1.12
CA TYR A 245 11.38 0.08 0.38
C TYR A 245 12.03 1.29 1.05
N VAL A 246 12.25 2.34 0.26
CA VAL A 246 12.66 3.66 0.73
C VAL A 246 11.72 4.70 0.12
N ILE A 247 11.10 5.52 0.95
CA ILE A 247 10.29 6.67 0.50
C ILE A 247 11.08 7.93 0.80
N ILE A 248 11.31 8.77 -0.20
CA ILE A 248 12.03 10.05 -0.04
C ILE A 248 11.06 11.18 -0.33
N ALA A 249 10.87 12.08 0.63
CA ALA A 249 9.96 13.20 0.51
C ALA A 249 10.61 14.53 0.93
N THR A 250 10.15 15.63 0.36
CA THR A 250 10.53 16.94 0.92
C THR A 250 9.70 17.25 2.16
N TYR A 251 10.26 18.03 3.12
CA TYR A 251 9.49 18.52 4.26
C TYR A 251 8.20 19.23 3.83
N ALA A 252 8.27 20.06 2.80
CA ALA A 252 7.11 20.77 2.26
C ALA A 252 6.03 19.83 1.71
N SER A 253 6.42 18.71 1.09
CA SER A 253 5.47 17.68 0.64
C SER A 253 4.87 16.93 1.83
N PHE A 254 5.71 16.51 2.76
CA PHE A 254 5.29 15.74 3.93
C PHE A 254 4.37 16.53 4.87
N ALA A 255 4.56 17.87 4.98
CA ALA A 255 3.70 18.75 5.78
C ALA A 255 2.27 18.89 5.22
N ARG A 256 2.02 18.50 3.97
CA ARG A 256 0.66 18.51 3.41
C ARG A 256 -0.16 17.39 4.02
N GLU A 257 -1.31 17.72 4.63
CA GLU A 257 -2.15 16.78 5.36
C GLU A 257 -2.49 15.51 4.56
N ALA A 258 -2.86 15.66 3.29
CA ALA A 258 -3.19 14.52 2.42
C ALA A 258 -1.99 13.58 2.18
N ILE A 259 -0.77 14.14 2.04
CA ILE A 259 0.45 13.35 1.84
C ILE A 259 0.86 12.70 3.16
N PHE A 260 0.81 13.45 4.25
CA PHE A 260 1.10 12.94 5.60
C PHE A 260 0.20 11.75 5.94
N LYS A 261 -1.13 11.91 5.78
CA LYS A 261 -2.10 10.82 6.01
C LYS A 261 -1.80 9.60 5.15
N GLU A 262 -1.48 9.79 3.87
CA GLU A 262 -1.14 8.69 2.97
C GLU A 262 0.13 7.95 3.40
N LEU A 263 1.20 8.66 3.74
CA LEU A 263 2.46 8.07 4.16
C LEU A 263 2.41 7.46 5.56
N MET A 264 1.52 7.93 6.42
CA MET A 264 1.35 7.40 7.78
C MET A 264 0.24 6.36 7.90
N SER A 265 -0.47 6.02 6.81
CA SER A 265 -1.55 5.04 6.81
C SER A 265 -1.08 3.58 6.67
N PHE A 266 0.20 3.31 6.85
CA PHE A 266 0.70 1.95 7.02
C PHE A 266 0.14 1.33 8.30
N ASN A 267 -0.02 0.01 8.31
CA ASN A 267 -0.51 -0.66 9.50
C ASN A 267 0.43 -0.51 10.71
N LYS A 268 -0.08 -0.79 11.92
CA LYS A 268 0.67 -0.61 13.18
C LYS A 268 1.97 -1.42 13.25
N ILE A 269 2.03 -2.58 12.60
CA ILE A 269 3.23 -3.43 12.59
C ILE A 269 4.30 -2.79 11.73
N THR A 270 3.94 -2.30 10.55
CA THR A 270 4.84 -1.58 9.66
C THR A 270 5.36 -0.29 10.30
N GLN A 271 4.50 0.48 10.94
CA GLN A 271 4.89 1.72 11.62
C GLN A 271 5.96 1.47 12.70
N LYS A 272 5.90 0.36 13.43
CA LYS A 272 6.90 -0.02 14.43
C LYS A 272 8.25 -0.45 13.83
N ARG A 273 8.30 -0.79 12.54
CA ARG A 273 9.51 -1.26 11.84
C ARG A 273 10.05 -0.24 10.83
N LEU A 274 9.47 0.95 10.80
CA LEU A 274 9.80 2.02 9.88
C LEU A 274 10.92 2.88 10.47
N LEU A 275 12.04 3.00 9.75
CA LEU A 275 13.09 3.95 10.07
C LEU A 275 12.74 5.32 9.48
N PHE A 276 12.73 6.33 10.31
CA PHE A 276 12.52 7.71 9.90
C PHE A 276 13.86 8.45 9.92
N ILE A 277 14.23 9.04 8.80
CA ILE A 277 15.46 9.83 8.65
C ILE A 277 15.05 11.26 8.27
N ALA A 278 15.48 12.24 9.06
CA ALA A 278 15.28 13.65 8.77
C ALA A 278 16.65 14.29 8.51
N ASP A 279 16.88 14.75 7.28
CA ASP A 279 18.12 15.42 6.88
C ASP A 279 18.00 16.93 7.10
N GLU A 280 19.06 17.56 7.63
CA GLU A 280 19.09 18.98 7.96
C GLU A 280 17.89 19.43 8.84
N ALA A 281 17.58 18.65 9.87
CA ALA A 281 16.55 18.97 10.86
C ALA A 281 17.10 20.00 11.87
N HIS A 282 16.98 21.28 11.53
CA HIS A 282 17.40 22.42 12.37
C HIS A 282 16.22 22.98 13.11
#